data_c9b0eafe54293ed67871f0de0eca5a56
#
_entry.id   c9b0eafe54293ed67871f0de0eca5a56
#
_cell.length_a   1.000
_cell.length_b   1.000
_cell.length_c   1.000
_cell.angle_alpha   90.00
_cell.angle_beta   90.00
_cell.angle_gamma   90.00
#
_symmetry.space_group_name_H-M   'P 1'
#
loop_
_entity.id
_entity.type
_entity.pdbx_description
1 polymer ?
#
loop_
_entity_poly.entity_id
_entity_poly.type
_entity_poly.pdbx_seq_one_letter_code
_entity_poly.pdbx_strand_id
1 'polypeptide(L)'
;VAAKLLKDQGHEVVGIFLHFWKEQTPLVKGGRGDFLENKCCSAEALLDARRVADKIGIPLYTLNFAKIFKEKVVNNFLDEYKKGKTPNPCVKCNKLIKLGFLIKQAKKLGFDFVASGHYVKKFNNKLYKAKDKNKDQSYFLYTFNQKELEHLLFPLGNYTKSQVRQLAKKFRLPVAE
;
A
#
# COMPACT_ATOMS: atom_id res chain seq x y z
N VAL A 1 -10.97 -4.34 -3.56
CA VAL A 1 -12.00 -3.35 -3.94
C VAL A 1 -11.42 -2.30 -4.87
N ALA A 2 -10.33 -1.57 -4.50
CA ALA A 2 -9.77 -0.50 -5.34
C ALA A 2 -9.49 -0.96 -6.79
N ALA A 3 -8.75 -2.07 -6.96
CA ALA A 3 -8.45 -2.61 -8.28
C ALA A 3 -9.71 -2.99 -9.09
N LYS A 4 -10.73 -3.57 -8.42
CA LYS A 4 -12.00 -3.90 -9.09
C LYS A 4 -12.74 -2.64 -9.56
N LEU A 5 -12.78 -1.59 -8.73
CA LEU A 5 -13.39 -0.33 -9.13
C LEU A 5 -12.71 0.29 -10.35
N LEU A 6 -11.38 0.26 -10.43
CA LEU A 6 -10.64 0.77 -11.58
C LEU A 6 -10.87 -0.07 -12.83
N LYS A 7 -10.87 -1.42 -12.69
CA LYS A 7 -11.20 -2.31 -13.80
C LYS A 7 -12.59 -2.06 -14.35
N ASP A 8 -13.59 -1.84 -13.47
CA ASP A 8 -14.96 -1.53 -13.87
C ASP A 8 -15.11 -0.16 -14.54
N GLN A 9 -14.14 0.74 -14.32
CA GLN A 9 -14.04 2.04 -15.01
C GLN A 9 -13.30 1.95 -16.36
N GLY A 10 -12.91 0.73 -16.78
CA GLY A 10 -12.26 0.51 -18.08
C GLY A 10 -10.73 0.62 -18.06
N HIS A 11 -10.11 0.76 -16.88
CA HIS A 11 -8.65 0.74 -16.79
C HIS A 11 -8.10 -0.69 -16.98
N GLU A 12 -7.00 -0.81 -17.69
CA GLU A 12 -6.14 -1.99 -17.61
C GLU A 12 -5.39 -1.97 -16.28
N VAL A 13 -5.59 -3.00 -15.44
CA VAL A 13 -5.10 -3.02 -14.07
C VAL A 13 -4.13 -4.16 -13.85
N VAL A 14 -2.99 -3.83 -13.26
CA VAL A 14 -1.97 -4.78 -12.80
C VAL A 14 -1.82 -4.65 -11.29
N GLY A 15 -1.85 -5.77 -10.58
CA GLY A 15 -1.61 -5.82 -9.15
C GLY A 15 -0.11 -5.86 -8.83
N ILE A 16 0.32 -5.09 -7.84
CA ILE A 16 1.68 -5.13 -7.31
C ILE A 16 1.63 -5.43 -5.81
N PHE A 17 2.23 -6.55 -5.39
CA PHE A 17 2.44 -6.87 -3.99
C PHE A 17 3.85 -6.48 -3.59
N LEU A 18 3.99 -5.65 -2.54
CA LEU A 18 5.27 -5.17 -2.05
C LEU A 18 5.69 -5.98 -0.82
N HIS A 19 6.81 -6.67 -0.92
CA HIS A 19 7.41 -7.41 0.19
C HIS A 19 8.47 -6.54 0.86
N PHE A 20 8.23 -6.11 2.12
CA PHE A 20 9.10 -5.15 2.82
C PHE A 20 10.06 -5.75 3.82
N TRP A 21 9.74 -6.90 4.42
CA TRP A 21 10.50 -7.41 5.54
C TRP A 21 10.34 -8.92 5.69
N LYS A 22 11.47 -9.61 5.88
CA LYS A 22 11.55 -10.93 6.50
C LYS A 22 12.45 -10.79 7.70
N GLU A 23 11.93 -10.89 8.89
CA GLU A 23 12.76 -11.04 10.06
C GLU A 23 13.28 -12.48 10.05
N GLN A 24 14.61 -12.64 9.89
CA GLN A 24 15.28 -13.85 10.33
C GLN A 24 15.46 -13.65 11.84
N THR A 25 14.52 -14.14 12.64
CA THR A 25 14.79 -14.34 14.06
C THR A 25 15.96 -15.30 14.16
N PRO A 26 17.04 -14.96 14.87
CA PRO A 26 18.07 -15.92 15.19
C PRO A 26 17.39 -17.11 15.88
N LEU A 27 17.69 -18.32 15.44
CA LEU A 27 17.24 -19.54 16.09
C LEU A 27 17.70 -19.50 17.55
N VAL A 28 16.83 -19.08 18.45
CA VAL A 28 17.04 -19.28 19.88
C VAL A 28 16.87 -20.77 20.09
N LYS A 29 17.97 -21.46 20.40
CA LYS A 29 17.95 -22.88 20.76
C LYS A 29 16.93 -23.09 21.87
N GLY A 30 15.82 -23.79 21.59
CA GLY A 30 14.87 -24.28 22.58
C GLY A 30 13.51 -23.59 22.69
N GLY A 31 13.17 -22.60 21.86
CA GLY A 31 11.85 -21.99 21.86
C GLY A 31 11.10 -22.25 20.57
N ARG A 32 9.78 -22.50 20.63
CA ARG A 32 8.89 -22.35 19.47
C ARG A 32 9.02 -20.91 19.02
N GLY A 33 9.73 -20.69 17.91
CA GLY A 33 9.88 -19.36 17.34
C GLY A 33 8.51 -18.87 16.88
N ASP A 34 7.90 -18.00 17.66
CA ASP A 34 6.81 -17.17 17.18
C ASP A 34 7.43 -16.26 16.11
N PHE A 35 7.16 -16.59 14.86
CA PHE A 35 7.45 -15.70 13.75
C PHE A 35 6.59 -14.45 13.97
N LEU A 36 7.21 -13.36 14.40
CA LEU A 36 6.58 -12.04 14.35
C LEU A 36 6.37 -11.70 12.88
N GLU A 37 5.34 -12.29 12.31
CA GLU A 37 4.92 -12.00 10.95
C GLU A 37 4.44 -10.55 10.89
N ASN A 38 5.13 -9.78 10.08
CA ASN A 38 4.72 -8.41 9.82
C ASN A 38 3.39 -8.45 9.07
N LYS A 39 2.30 -8.04 9.71
CA LYS A 39 0.92 -8.07 9.15
C LYS A 39 0.80 -7.45 7.75
N CYS A 40 1.76 -6.62 7.34
CA CYS A 40 1.72 -5.92 6.06
C CYS A 40 2.23 -6.74 4.86
N CYS A 41 3.01 -7.82 5.07
CA CYS A 41 3.64 -8.59 3.99
C CYS A 41 3.87 -10.07 4.36
N SER A 42 2.95 -10.63 5.17
CA SER A 42 2.94 -12.06 5.49
C SER A 42 2.70 -12.92 4.24
N ALA A 43 3.05 -14.21 4.32
CA ALA A 43 2.74 -15.18 3.27
C ALA A 43 1.23 -15.27 3.03
N GLU A 44 0.44 -15.19 4.09
CA GLU A 44 -1.02 -15.17 4.04
C GLU A 44 -1.54 -13.95 3.27
N ALA A 45 -1.02 -12.75 3.55
CA ALA A 45 -1.40 -11.54 2.81
C ALA A 45 -1.09 -11.62 1.30
N LEU A 46 0.01 -12.32 0.93
CA LEU A 46 0.32 -12.57 -0.48
C LEU A 46 -0.66 -13.57 -1.11
N LEU A 47 -1.03 -14.64 -0.39
CA LEU A 47 -2.03 -15.59 -0.86
C LEU A 47 -3.38 -14.92 -1.05
N ASP A 48 -3.80 -14.09 -0.12
CA ASP A 48 -5.04 -13.32 -0.24
C ASP A 48 -5.00 -12.34 -1.42
N ALA A 49 -3.86 -11.67 -1.62
CA ALA A 49 -3.69 -10.80 -2.79
C ALA A 49 -3.81 -11.58 -4.11
N ARG A 50 -3.24 -12.80 -4.19
CA ARG A 50 -3.37 -13.70 -5.36
C ARG A 50 -4.82 -14.12 -5.59
N ARG A 51 -5.50 -14.64 -4.55
CA ARG A 51 -6.92 -15.02 -4.63
C ARG A 51 -7.80 -13.87 -5.13
N VAL A 52 -7.55 -12.66 -4.64
CA VAL A 52 -8.26 -11.47 -5.08
C VAL A 52 -7.92 -11.13 -6.54
N ALA A 53 -6.64 -11.16 -6.93
CA ALA A 53 -6.22 -10.87 -8.29
C ALA A 53 -6.85 -11.85 -9.30
N ASP A 54 -6.80 -13.15 -9.00
CA ASP A 54 -7.42 -14.21 -9.80
C ASP A 54 -8.93 -13.99 -9.92
N LYS A 55 -9.60 -13.68 -8.79
CA LYS A 55 -11.06 -13.44 -8.76
C LYS A 55 -11.50 -12.28 -9.64
N ILE A 56 -10.71 -11.20 -9.69
CA ILE A 56 -11.02 -10.03 -10.53
C ILE A 56 -10.39 -10.11 -11.92
N GLY A 57 -9.59 -11.14 -12.19
CA GLY A 57 -8.95 -11.39 -13.49
C GLY A 57 -7.91 -10.31 -13.84
N ILE A 58 -6.93 -10.08 -12.95
CA ILE A 58 -5.79 -9.20 -13.18
C ILE A 58 -4.48 -9.93 -12.84
N PRO A 59 -3.38 -9.65 -13.56
CA PRO A 59 -2.07 -10.16 -13.20
C PRO A 59 -1.60 -9.55 -11.86
N LEU A 60 -0.85 -10.33 -11.07
CA LEU A 60 -0.23 -9.88 -9.81
C LEU A 60 1.26 -10.16 -9.85
N TYR A 61 2.05 -9.12 -9.64
CA TYR A 61 3.50 -9.22 -9.50
C TYR A 61 3.94 -8.94 -8.07
N THR A 62 4.98 -9.62 -7.63
CA THR A 62 5.57 -9.41 -6.29
C THR A 62 6.93 -8.74 -6.44
N LEU A 63 7.13 -7.64 -5.73
CA LEU A 63 8.39 -6.91 -5.71
C LEU A 63 9.01 -6.96 -4.30
N ASN A 64 10.30 -7.34 -4.23
CA ASN A 64 11.02 -7.39 -2.96
C ASN A 64 11.69 -6.05 -2.66
N PHE A 65 11.23 -5.40 -1.60
CA PHE A 65 11.74 -4.11 -1.11
C PHE A 65 12.46 -4.20 0.23
N ALA A 66 12.74 -5.39 0.75
CA ALA A 66 13.28 -5.56 2.10
C ALA A 66 14.57 -4.74 2.32
N LYS A 67 15.53 -4.80 1.39
CA LYS A 67 16.78 -4.04 1.48
C LYS A 67 16.54 -2.54 1.49
N ILE A 68 15.79 -2.03 0.50
CA ILE A 68 15.51 -0.59 0.37
C ILE A 68 14.68 -0.08 1.56
N PHE A 69 13.73 -0.86 2.04
CA PHE A 69 12.91 -0.54 3.21
C PHE A 69 13.79 -0.40 4.46
N LYS A 70 14.69 -1.36 4.72
CA LYS A 70 15.64 -1.29 5.83
C LYS A 70 16.49 -0.03 5.75
N GLU A 71 17.10 0.23 4.59
CA GLU A 71 18.00 1.36 4.40
C GLU A 71 17.30 2.73 4.52
N LYS A 72 16.14 2.90 3.87
CA LYS A 72 15.49 4.20 3.73
C LYS A 72 14.45 4.51 4.80
N VAL A 73 13.86 3.50 5.41
CA VAL A 73 12.78 3.67 6.39
C VAL A 73 13.22 3.27 7.78
N VAL A 74 13.73 2.03 7.97
CA VAL A 74 14.07 1.52 9.29
C VAL A 74 15.28 2.26 9.86
N ASN A 75 16.39 2.34 9.13
CA ASN A 75 17.58 3.03 9.60
C ASN A 75 17.30 4.51 9.88
N ASN A 76 16.55 5.17 9.00
CA ASN A 76 16.15 6.55 9.23
C ASN A 76 15.29 6.71 10.51
N PHE A 77 14.35 5.78 10.74
CA PHE A 77 13.56 5.79 11.96
C PHE A 77 14.45 5.69 13.20
N LEU A 78 15.38 4.74 13.21
CA LEU A 78 16.31 4.53 14.33
C LEU A 78 17.21 5.75 14.56
N ASP A 79 17.74 6.34 13.50
CA ASP A 79 18.64 7.50 13.58
C ASP A 79 17.91 8.75 14.09
N GLU A 80 16.68 9.01 13.64
CA GLU A 80 15.89 10.13 14.12
C GLU A 80 15.44 9.90 15.59
N TYR A 81 15.09 8.67 15.94
CA TYR A 81 14.71 8.32 17.31
C TYR A 81 15.89 8.50 18.28
N LYS A 82 17.10 8.06 17.91
CA LYS A 82 18.34 8.28 18.70
C LYS A 82 18.63 9.77 18.94
N LYS A 83 18.18 10.64 18.03
CA LYS A 83 18.30 12.11 18.17
C LYS A 83 17.18 12.74 18.99
N GLY A 84 16.35 11.95 19.68
CA GLY A 84 15.23 12.43 20.48
C GLY A 84 14.04 12.96 19.67
N LYS A 85 13.95 12.66 18.36
CA LYS A 85 12.82 13.04 17.52
C LYS A 85 11.74 11.97 17.52
N THR A 86 10.54 12.33 17.08
CA THR A 86 9.41 11.41 16.87
C THR A 86 9.17 11.23 15.37
N PRO A 87 9.93 10.34 14.68
CA PRO A 87 9.80 10.14 13.24
C PRO A 87 8.51 9.41 12.87
N ASN A 88 7.97 9.73 11.68
CA ASN A 88 6.85 8.99 11.12
C ASN A 88 7.32 8.12 9.94
N PRO A 89 7.59 6.82 10.19
CA PRO A 89 8.08 5.92 9.15
C PRO A 89 7.07 5.70 8.03
N CYS A 90 5.76 5.82 8.30
CA CYS A 90 4.71 5.64 7.29
C CYS A 90 4.76 6.72 6.21
N VAL A 91 5.01 7.98 6.58
CA VAL A 91 5.19 9.07 5.62
C VAL A 91 6.38 8.80 4.71
N LYS A 92 7.53 8.44 5.29
CA LYS A 92 8.73 8.07 4.52
C LYS A 92 8.50 6.85 3.62
N CYS A 93 7.86 5.81 4.14
CA CYS A 93 7.55 4.60 3.37
C CYS A 93 6.66 4.91 2.17
N ASN A 94 5.58 5.67 2.35
CA ASN A 94 4.72 6.07 1.24
C ASN A 94 5.48 6.89 0.20
N LYS A 95 6.24 7.91 0.64
CA LYS A 95 6.98 8.80 -0.26
C LYS A 95 8.08 8.11 -1.04
N LEU A 96 8.89 7.28 -0.38
CA LEU A 96 10.11 6.73 -0.98
C LEU A 96 9.89 5.38 -1.65
N ILE A 97 8.93 4.59 -1.15
CA ILE A 97 8.76 3.19 -1.56
C ILE A 97 7.38 2.93 -2.15
N LYS A 98 6.32 2.90 -1.33
CA LYS A 98 5.00 2.42 -1.77
C LYS A 98 4.46 3.13 -3.00
N LEU A 99 4.57 4.45 -3.05
CA LEU A 99 4.03 5.23 -4.15
C LEU A 99 5.14 5.89 -4.97
N GLY A 100 6.11 6.56 -4.32
CA GLY A 100 7.14 7.30 -5.05
C GLY A 100 8.03 6.43 -5.93
N PHE A 101 8.44 5.23 -5.46
CA PHE A 101 9.16 4.29 -6.30
C PHE A 101 8.27 3.72 -7.41
N LEU A 102 7.03 3.33 -7.06
CA LEU A 102 6.10 2.76 -8.04
C LEU A 102 5.76 3.75 -9.15
N ILE A 103 5.61 5.05 -8.87
CA ILE A 103 5.43 6.08 -9.91
C ILE A 103 6.59 6.03 -10.92
N LYS A 104 7.84 5.95 -10.42
CA LYS A 104 9.01 5.90 -11.29
C LYS A 104 9.06 4.64 -12.15
N GLN A 105 8.67 3.48 -11.58
CA GLN A 105 8.64 2.22 -12.31
C GLN A 105 7.47 2.16 -13.30
N ALA A 106 6.29 2.61 -12.87
CA ALA A 106 5.11 2.69 -13.73
C ALA A 106 5.40 3.48 -15.01
N LYS A 107 5.99 4.67 -14.88
CA LYS A 107 6.40 5.48 -16.03
C LYS A 107 7.36 4.76 -16.98
N LYS A 108 8.34 4.03 -16.43
CA LYS A 108 9.31 3.26 -17.26
C LYS A 108 8.65 2.10 -18.01
N LEU A 109 7.59 1.54 -17.45
CA LEU A 109 6.85 0.41 -18.00
C LEU A 109 5.64 0.83 -18.85
N GLY A 110 5.44 2.14 -19.06
CA GLY A 110 4.36 2.68 -19.87
C GLY A 110 2.99 2.74 -19.17
N PHE A 111 2.95 2.65 -17.84
CA PHE A 111 1.71 2.85 -17.08
C PHE A 111 1.50 4.34 -16.75
N ASP A 112 0.27 4.80 -16.90
CA ASP A 112 -0.10 6.19 -16.62
C ASP A 112 -0.23 6.48 -15.15
N PHE A 113 -0.74 5.52 -14.37
CA PHE A 113 -1.13 5.71 -12.98
C PHE A 113 -0.64 4.61 -12.04
N VAL A 114 -0.43 5.01 -10.79
CA VAL A 114 -0.30 4.12 -9.64
C VAL A 114 -1.50 4.34 -8.73
N ALA A 115 -2.23 3.27 -8.43
CA ALA A 115 -3.39 3.32 -7.57
C ALA A 115 -3.13 2.68 -6.21
N SER A 116 -3.78 3.19 -5.18
CA SER A 116 -3.73 2.58 -3.86
C SER A 116 -5.07 2.62 -3.13
N GLY A 117 -5.22 1.73 -2.14
CA GLY A 117 -6.39 1.70 -1.26
C GLY A 117 -6.38 2.74 -0.14
N HIS A 118 -5.57 3.79 -0.21
CA HIS A 118 -5.60 4.85 0.79
C HIS A 118 -6.94 5.58 0.80
N TYR A 119 -7.46 5.82 2.00
CA TYR A 119 -8.64 6.66 2.21
C TYR A 119 -8.21 8.13 2.16
N VAL A 120 -8.21 8.68 0.97
CA VAL A 120 -7.90 10.08 0.67
C VAL A 120 -8.59 10.48 -0.62
N LYS A 121 -9.10 11.68 -0.71
CA LYS A 121 -9.65 12.22 -1.96
C LYS A 121 -8.57 12.99 -2.71
N LYS A 122 -8.58 12.88 -4.02
CA LYS A 122 -7.77 13.72 -4.92
C LYS A 122 -8.69 14.42 -5.92
N PHE A 123 -8.52 15.73 -6.04
CA PHE A 123 -9.20 16.55 -7.04
C PHE A 123 -8.24 17.66 -7.51
N ASN A 124 -8.11 17.86 -8.82
CA ASN A 124 -7.20 18.84 -9.42
C ASN A 124 -5.79 18.80 -8.83
N ASN A 125 -5.21 17.58 -8.72
CA ASN A 125 -3.90 17.31 -8.14
C ASN A 125 -3.68 17.87 -6.72
N LYS A 126 -4.76 18.04 -5.97
CA LYS A 126 -4.75 18.39 -4.55
C LYS A 126 -5.35 17.25 -3.73
N LEU A 127 -4.81 17.05 -2.52
CA LEU A 127 -5.32 16.06 -1.58
C LEU A 127 -6.35 16.69 -0.65
N TYR A 128 -7.40 15.93 -0.37
CA TYR A 128 -8.46 16.30 0.56
C TYR A 128 -8.71 15.14 1.51
N LYS A 129 -9.24 15.45 2.69
CA LYS A 129 -9.65 14.43 3.66
C LYS A 129 -10.64 13.44 3.04
N ALA A 130 -10.52 12.17 3.43
CA ALA A 130 -11.44 11.13 3.01
C ALA A 130 -12.87 11.40 3.44
N LYS A 131 -13.84 10.71 2.82
CA LYS A 131 -15.23 10.69 3.29
C LYS A 131 -15.34 10.08 4.68
N ASP A 132 -14.59 9.02 4.95
CA ASP A 132 -14.51 8.39 6.27
C ASP A 132 -13.48 9.14 7.13
N LYS A 133 -13.98 9.99 8.03
CA LYS A 133 -13.15 10.79 8.94
C LYS A 133 -12.28 9.91 9.86
N ASN A 134 -12.78 8.72 10.25
CA ASN A 134 -12.08 7.80 11.14
C ASN A 134 -10.99 6.98 10.42
N LYS A 135 -11.00 6.96 9.10
CA LYS A 135 -10.04 6.22 8.26
C LYS A 135 -9.23 7.12 7.35
N ASP A 136 -9.35 8.45 7.52
CA ASP A 136 -8.59 9.40 6.71
C ASP A 136 -7.09 9.14 6.79
N GLN A 137 -6.44 9.07 5.65
CA GLN A 137 -5.01 8.81 5.50
C GLN A 137 -4.30 9.93 4.72
N SER A 138 -4.95 11.06 4.52
CA SER A 138 -4.39 12.20 3.79
C SER A 138 -3.08 12.70 4.40
N TYR A 139 -2.96 12.63 5.73
CA TYR A 139 -1.76 13.08 6.46
C TYR A 139 -0.51 12.22 6.22
N PHE A 140 -0.63 11.01 5.68
CA PHE A 140 0.54 10.21 5.28
C PHE A 140 1.11 10.62 3.92
N LEU A 141 0.39 11.46 3.16
CA LEU A 141 0.67 11.76 1.76
C LEU A 141 1.02 13.23 1.50
N TYR A 142 1.11 14.07 2.53
CA TYR A 142 1.38 15.51 2.39
C TYR A 142 2.71 15.86 1.71
N THR A 143 3.64 14.91 1.70
CA THR A 143 4.97 15.11 1.08
C THR A 143 4.99 14.98 -0.44
N PHE A 144 3.88 14.54 -1.05
CA PHE A 144 3.79 14.44 -2.51
C PHE A 144 3.52 15.81 -3.13
N ASN A 145 4.29 16.12 -4.17
CA ASN A 145 4.07 17.34 -4.97
C ASN A 145 3.00 17.10 -6.05
N GLN A 146 2.56 18.18 -6.71
CA GLN A 146 1.51 18.11 -7.73
C GLN A 146 1.85 17.18 -8.90
N LYS A 147 3.11 17.21 -9.39
CA LYS A 147 3.56 16.34 -10.48
C LYS A 147 3.50 14.86 -10.13
N GLU A 148 3.77 14.51 -8.87
CA GLU A 148 3.63 13.13 -8.39
C GLU A 148 2.16 12.76 -8.23
N LEU A 149 1.34 13.69 -7.72
CA LEU A 149 -0.09 13.47 -7.53
C LEU A 149 -0.84 13.26 -8.85
N GLU A 150 -0.36 13.81 -9.96
CA GLU A 150 -0.92 13.55 -11.30
C GLU A 150 -1.00 12.06 -11.60
N HIS A 151 0.01 11.29 -11.20
CA HIS A 151 0.13 9.86 -11.44
C HIS A 151 -0.48 8.97 -10.35
N LEU A 152 -1.15 9.54 -9.34
CA LEU A 152 -1.73 8.77 -8.25
C LEU A 152 -3.27 8.73 -8.33
N LEU A 153 -3.84 7.54 -8.11
CA LEU A 153 -5.28 7.34 -7.99
C LEU A 153 -5.64 6.77 -6.61
N PHE A 154 -6.72 7.28 -6.04
CA PHE A 154 -7.22 6.87 -4.73
C PHE A 154 -8.70 6.51 -4.82
N PRO A 155 -9.05 5.33 -5.35
CA PRO A 155 -10.44 4.96 -5.65
C PRO A 155 -11.34 4.89 -4.42
N LEU A 156 -10.78 4.76 -3.22
CA LEU A 156 -11.53 4.58 -1.98
C LEU A 156 -11.84 5.88 -1.24
N GLY A 157 -11.33 7.03 -1.69
CA GLY A 157 -11.47 8.30 -0.99
C GLY A 157 -12.91 8.77 -0.75
N ASN A 158 -13.84 8.38 -1.64
CA ASN A 158 -15.27 8.72 -1.56
C ASN A 158 -16.14 7.66 -0.86
N TYR A 159 -15.52 6.64 -0.25
CA TYR A 159 -16.23 5.56 0.45
C TYR A 159 -15.87 5.53 1.93
N THR A 160 -16.82 5.10 2.77
CA THR A 160 -16.53 4.71 4.14
C THR A 160 -16.02 3.27 4.19
N LYS A 161 -15.36 2.88 5.29
CA LYS A 161 -14.88 1.50 5.47
C LYS A 161 -16.01 0.48 5.40
N SER A 162 -17.20 0.82 5.94
CA SER A 162 -18.41 -0.02 5.85
C SER A 162 -18.86 -0.19 4.39
N GLN A 163 -18.90 0.88 3.61
CA GLN A 163 -19.21 0.81 2.18
C GLN A 163 -18.19 -0.03 1.40
N VAL A 164 -16.89 0.09 1.72
CA VAL A 164 -15.85 -0.73 1.10
C VAL A 164 -16.03 -2.23 1.43
N ARG A 165 -16.44 -2.57 2.66
CA ARG A 165 -16.76 -3.96 3.01
C ARG A 165 -18.00 -4.47 2.26
N GLN A 166 -19.04 -3.65 2.12
CA GLN A 166 -20.21 -4.00 1.30
C GLN A 166 -19.84 -4.24 -0.17
N LEU A 167 -18.98 -3.39 -0.74
CA LEU A 167 -18.47 -3.57 -2.09
C LEU A 167 -17.63 -4.86 -2.21
N ALA A 168 -16.80 -5.19 -1.21
CA ALA A 168 -16.05 -6.43 -1.20
C ALA A 168 -16.98 -7.67 -1.24
N LYS A 169 -18.07 -7.66 -0.45
CA LYS A 169 -19.10 -8.70 -0.48
C LYS A 169 -19.82 -8.74 -1.84
N LYS A 170 -20.26 -7.59 -2.34
CA LYS A 170 -20.91 -7.47 -3.67
C LYS A 170 -20.03 -8.05 -4.78
N PHE A 171 -18.73 -7.79 -4.75
CA PHE A 171 -17.76 -8.31 -5.71
C PHE A 171 -17.36 -9.77 -5.42
N ARG A 172 -17.90 -10.39 -4.36
CA ARG A 172 -17.57 -11.75 -3.90
C ARG A 172 -16.05 -11.95 -3.76
N LEU A 173 -15.38 -10.96 -3.18
CA LEU A 173 -13.94 -11.07 -2.93
C LEU A 173 -13.67 -12.00 -1.74
N PRO A 174 -12.64 -12.89 -1.83
CA PRO A 174 -12.37 -13.91 -0.80
C PRO A 174 -11.96 -13.35 0.57
N VAL A 175 -11.65 -12.04 0.64
CA VAL A 175 -11.24 -11.31 1.86
C VAL A 175 -12.31 -10.30 2.31
N ALA A 176 -13.57 -10.59 2.08
CA ALA A 176 -14.69 -9.68 2.36
C ALA A 176 -15.14 -9.68 3.84
N GLU A 177 -14.61 -10.56 4.67
CA GLU A 177 -14.90 -10.70 6.11
C GLU A 177 -14.02 -9.86 7.02
#